data_1dfbe3b77c082441eef998760978d4e6
#
_entry.id   1dfbe3b77c082441eef998760978d4e6
#
_cell.length_a   1.000
_cell.length_b   1.000
_cell.length_c   1.000
_cell.angle_alpha   90.00
_cell.angle_beta   90.00
_cell.angle_gamma   90.00
#
_symmetry.space_group_name_H-M   'P 1'
#
loop_
_entity.id
_entity.type
_entity.pdbx_description
1 polymer ?
#
loop_
_entity_poly.entity_id
_entity_poly.type
_entity_poly.pdbx_seq_one_letter_code
_entity_poly.pdbx_strand_id
1 'polypeptide(L)'
;MSEILEFARRREGMIHALDGGLWLHRHSYNGEPMAHLVSSDKQLLLEIGERMGMRPEWLQHKPLKNPRTATRVDAWHWDLRGWSLDVGLRLVSEKVG
;
A
#
# COMPACT_ATOMS: atom_id res chain seq x y z
N MET A 1 1.14 16.10 2.30
CA MET A 1 1.69 14.76 2.52
C MET A 1 0.56 13.74 2.47
N SER A 2 0.74 12.67 1.71
CA SER A 2 -0.32 11.69 1.54
C SER A 2 -0.43 10.79 2.76
N GLU A 3 -1.67 10.48 3.14
CA GLU A 3 -1.95 9.62 4.28
C GLU A 3 -1.97 8.16 3.85
N ILE A 4 -1.48 7.29 4.73
CA ILE A 4 -1.64 5.85 4.56
C ILE A 4 -2.93 5.46 5.23
N LEU A 5 -3.86 4.91 4.47
CA LEU A 5 -5.18 4.55 4.97
C LEU A 5 -5.42 3.05 4.90
N GLU A 6 -6.15 2.55 5.89
CA GLU A 6 -6.70 1.21 5.87
C GLU A 6 -8.21 1.32 5.66
N PHE A 7 -8.78 0.31 5.00
CA PHE A 7 -10.21 0.26 4.72
C PHE A 7 -10.77 -1.09 5.17
N ALA A 8 -11.99 -1.07 5.68
CA ALA A 8 -12.68 -2.29 6.05
C ALA A 8 -13.02 -3.15 4.83
N ARG A 9 -13.27 -2.50 3.69
CA ARG A 9 -13.61 -3.19 2.44
C ARG A 9 -12.47 -3.06 1.44
N ARG A 10 -12.09 -4.19 0.87
CA ARG A 10 -11.02 -4.26 -0.13
C ARG A 10 -11.29 -3.35 -1.32
N ARG A 11 -12.55 -3.28 -1.78
CA ARG A 11 -12.95 -2.44 -2.91
C ARG A 11 -12.64 -0.96 -2.66
N GLU A 12 -12.92 -0.48 -1.45
CA GLU A 12 -12.67 0.92 -1.09
C GLU A 12 -11.17 1.23 -1.08
N GLY A 13 -10.37 0.30 -0.55
CA GLY A 13 -8.90 0.44 -0.56
C GLY A 13 -8.36 0.46 -1.97
N MET A 14 -8.86 -0.42 -2.81
CA MET A 14 -8.45 -0.48 -4.22
C MET A 14 -8.75 0.83 -4.96
N ILE A 15 -9.93 1.39 -4.76
CA ILE A 15 -10.30 2.68 -5.36
C ILE A 15 -9.39 3.79 -4.86
N HIS A 16 -9.11 3.82 -3.56
CA HIS A 16 -8.19 4.81 -2.98
C HIS A 16 -6.79 4.72 -3.61
N ALA A 17 -6.27 3.50 -3.77
CA ALA A 17 -4.96 3.29 -4.40
C ALA A 17 -4.96 3.74 -5.86
N LEU A 18 -6.04 3.44 -6.60
CA LEU A 18 -6.15 3.81 -8.01
C LEU A 18 -6.34 5.31 -8.20
N ASP A 19 -6.87 5.99 -7.20
CA ASP A 19 -6.97 7.46 -7.19
C ASP A 19 -5.65 8.13 -6.75
N GLY A 20 -4.58 7.35 -6.59
CA GLY A 20 -3.26 7.88 -6.27
C GLY A 20 -2.94 7.95 -4.78
N GLY A 21 -3.79 7.38 -3.93
CA GLY A 21 -3.55 7.34 -2.50
C GLY A 21 -2.72 6.14 -2.07
N LEU A 22 -2.34 6.11 -0.80
CA LEU A 22 -1.60 5.01 -0.20
C LEU A 22 -2.58 4.12 0.57
N TRP A 23 -2.73 2.88 0.13
CA TRP A 23 -3.62 1.90 0.76
C TRP A 23 -2.80 0.81 1.42
N LEU A 24 -2.95 0.68 2.75
CA LEU A 24 -2.33 -0.42 3.49
C LEU A 24 -3.35 -1.55 3.62
N HIS A 25 -3.02 -2.70 3.05
CA HIS A 25 -3.85 -3.88 3.06
C HIS A 25 -3.17 -4.98 3.86
N ARG A 26 -3.70 -5.26 5.05
CA ARG A 26 -3.15 -6.32 5.91
C ARG A 26 -3.44 -7.68 5.32
N HIS A 27 -2.49 -8.58 5.49
CA HIS A 27 -2.54 -9.90 4.92
C HIS A 27 -1.77 -10.86 5.83
N SER A 28 -1.84 -12.15 5.54
CA SER A 28 -0.98 -13.13 6.21
C SER A 28 -0.35 -14.03 5.15
N TYR A 29 0.88 -14.42 5.41
CA TYR A 29 1.62 -15.32 4.54
C TYR A 29 2.25 -16.40 5.40
N ASN A 30 1.88 -17.65 5.16
CA ASN A 30 2.34 -18.79 5.97
C ASN A 30 2.12 -18.58 7.47
N GLY A 31 1.00 -17.97 7.84
CA GLY A 31 0.66 -17.72 9.23
C GLY A 31 1.33 -16.50 9.84
N GLU A 32 2.18 -15.81 9.10
CA GLU A 32 2.85 -14.61 9.60
C GLU A 32 2.15 -13.33 9.09
N PRO A 33 2.06 -12.30 9.95
CA PRO A 33 1.43 -11.05 9.53
C PRO A 33 2.30 -10.33 8.51
N MET A 34 1.63 -9.76 7.51
CA MET A 34 2.27 -8.89 6.54
C MET A 34 1.26 -7.86 6.05
N ALA A 35 1.69 -6.91 5.23
CA ALA A 35 0.81 -5.98 4.57
C ALA A 35 1.36 -5.61 3.20
N HIS A 36 0.46 -5.20 2.32
CA HIS A 36 0.82 -4.56 1.06
C HIS A 36 0.52 -3.08 1.19
N LEU A 37 1.48 -2.24 0.85
CA LEU A 37 1.25 -0.80 0.74
C LEU A 37 1.17 -0.48 -0.74
N VAL A 38 -0.03 -0.11 -1.20
CA VAL A 38 -0.40 -0.11 -2.61
C VAL A 38 -0.74 1.30 -3.07
N SER A 39 -0.34 1.65 -4.28
CA SER A 39 -0.77 2.88 -4.94
C SER A 39 -0.57 2.78 -6.44
N SER A 40 -1.34 3.55 -7.20
CA SER A 40 -1.08 3.80 -8.61
C SER A 40 -0.05 4.92 -8.81
N ASP A 41 0.29 5.63 -7.76
CA ASP A 41 1.31 6.68 -7.80
C ASP A 41 2.66 6.09 -7.39
N LYS A 42 3.43 5.67 -8.38
CA LYS A 42 4.73 5.04 -8.16
C LYS A 42 5.69 5.97 -7.42
N GLN A 43 5.72 7.24 -7.80
CA GLN A 43 6.64 8.21 -7.18
C GLN A 43 6.34 8.39 -5.70
N LEU A 44 5.06 8.44 -5.34
CA LEU A 44 4.65 8.54 -3.94
C LEU A 44 5.10 7.31 -3.15
N LEU A 45 4.97 6.11 -3.73
CA LEU A 45 5.46 4.88 -3.08
C LEU A 45 6.97 4.90 -2.90
N LEU A 46 7.71 5.40 -3.89
CA LEU A 46 9.16 5.51 -3.75
C LEU A 46 9.55 6.49 -2.65
N GLU A 47 8.85 7.61 -2.54
CA GLU A 47 9.12 8.60 -1.51
C GLU A 47 8.84 8.05 -0.10
N ILE A 48 7.68 7.42 0.10
CA ILE A 48 7.36 6.85 1.41
C ILE A 48 8.27 5.67 1.73
N GLY A 49 8.62 4.87 0.72
CA GLY A 49 9.53 3.74 0.88
C GLY A 49 10.91 4.20 1.37
N GLU A 50 11.44 5.26 0.80
CA GLU A 50 12.71 5.83 1.24
C GLU A 50 12.66 6.24 2.71
N ARG A 51 11.58 6.90 3.12
CA ARG A 51 11.39 7.30 4.52
C ARG A 51 11.27 6.12 5.46
N MET A 52 10.76 5.00 4.96
CA MET A 52 10.63 3.77 5.74
C MET A 52 11.91 2.93 5.76
N GLY A 53 12.90 3.29 4.97
CA GLY A 53 14.13 2.51 4.85
C GLY A 53 14.05 1.36 3.84
N MET A 54 13.07 1.40 2.95
CA MET A 54 12.91 0.40 1.90
C MET A 54 13.85 0.71 0.73
N ARG A 55 14.31 -0.34 0.06
CA ARG A 55 15.14 -0.18 -1.14
C ARG A 55 14.25 -0.10 -2.36
N PRO A 56 14.52 0.84 -3.31
CA PRO A 56 13.68 1.00 -4.49
C PRO A 56 13.48 -0.29 -5.30
N GLU A 57 14.49 -1.14 -5.37
CA GLU A 57 14.43 -2.39 -6.12
C GLU A 57 13.46 -3.42 -5.52
N TRP A 58 12.99 -3.20 -4.30
CA TRP A 58 11.98 -4.07 -3.68
C TRP A 58 10.56 -3.71 -4.06
N LEU A 59 10.36 -2.58 -4.73
CA LEU A 59 9.02 -2.18 -5.18
C LEU A 59 8.57 -3.10 -6.30
N GLN A 60 7.34 -3.61 -6.19
CA GLN A 60 6.78 -4.54 -7.15
C GLN A 60 5.69 -3.89 -7.97
N HIS A 61 5.70 -4.14 -9.28
CA HIS A 61 4.67 -3.71 -10.19
C HIS A 61 3.57 -4.76 -10.25
N LYS A 62 2.34 -4.37 -9.95
CA LYS A 62 1.21 -5.28 -10.02
C LYS A 62 -0.05 -4.50 -10.40
N PRO A 63 -0.44 -4.51 -11.68
CA PRO A 63 -1.64 -3.82 -12.11
C PRO A 63 -2.88 -4.30 -11.35
N LEU A 64 -3.77 -3.38 -11.07
CA LEU A 64 -5.03 -3.65 -10.39
C LEU A 64 -6.19 -3.47 -11.37
N LYS A 65 -7.20 -4.32 -11.23
CA LYS A 65 -8.44 -4.15 -11.97
C LYS A 65 -9.27 -3.06 -11.28
N ASN A 66 -9.59 -2.01 -12.02
CA ASN A 66 -10.44 -0.95 -11.49
C ASN A 66 -11.87 -1.49 -11.31
N PRO A 67 -12.39 -1.52 -10.08
CA PRO A 67 -13.72 -2.10 -9.85
C PRO A 67 -14.87 -1.28 -10.45
N ARG A 68 -14.61 -0.02 -10.85
CA ARG A 68 -15.62 0.83 -11.46
C ARG A 68 -15.70 0.65 -12.97
N THR A 69 -14.59 0.30 -13.61
CA THR A 69 -14.49 0.25 -15.08
C THR A 69 -14.12 -1.12 -15.62
N ALA A 70 -13.70 -2.03 -14.75
CA ALA A 70 -13.20 -3.36 -15.09
C ALA A 70 -11.93 -3.33 -15.96
N THR A 71 -11.27 -2.19 -16.09
CA THR A 71 -10.01 -2.08 -16.82
C THR A 71 -8.83 -2.23 -15.87
N ARG A 72 -7.68 -2.70 -16.41
CA ARG A 72 -6.46 -2.80 -15.62
C ARG A 72 -5.74 -1.45 -15.62
N VAL A 73 -5.26 -1.06 -14.43
CA VAL A 73 -4.52 0.18 -14.22
C VAL A 73 -3.20 -0.17 -13.57
N ASP A 74 -2.11 0.44 -14.02
CA ASP A 74 -0.81 0.21 -13.40
C ASP A 74 -0.83 0.63 -11.94
N ALA A 75 -0.29 -0.25 -11.11
CA ALA A 75 -0.13 0.00 -9.69
C ALA A 75 1.11 -0.72 -9.20
N TRP A 76 1.59 -0.30 -8.05
CA TRP A 76 2.79 -0.86 -7.42
C TRP A 76 2.51 -1.10 -5.95
N HIS A 77 3.34 -1.93 -5.32
CA HIS A 77 3.20 -2.13 -3.89
C HIS A 77 4.54 -2.50 -3.25
N TRP A 78 4.62 -2.19 -1.96
CA TRP A 78 5.65 -2.70 -1.07
C TRP A 78 5.08 -3.88 -0.31
N ASP A 79 5.87 -4.96 -0.16
CA ASP A 79 5.57 -6.03 0.78
C ASP A 79 6.19 -5.65 2.12
N LEU A 80 5.35 -5.49 3.14
CA LEU A 80 5.78 -5.09 4.46
C LEU A 80 5.75 -6.29 5.41
N ARG A 81 6.88 -6.60 6.01
CA ARG A 81 7.02 -7.70 6.99
C ARG A 81 8.01 -7.28 8.07
N GLY A 82 7.86 -7.85 9.28
CA GLY A 82 8.77 -7.57 10.37
C GLY A 82 8.90 -6.08 10.64
N TRP A 83 10.12 -5.55 10.60
CA TRP A 83 10.35 -4.13 10.90
C TRP A 83 9.61 -3.19 9.97
N SER A 84 9.52 -3.52 8.69
CA SER A 84 8.84 -2.64 7.72
C SER A 84 7.33 -2.63 7.97
N LEU A 85 6.75 -3.74 8.39
CA LEU A 85 5.35 -3.80 8.77
C LEU A 85 5.10 -2.92 10.00
N ASP A 86 5.98 -3.01 11.02
CA ASP A 86 5.84 -2.20 12.22
C ASP A 86 5.88 -0.71 11.89
N VAL A 87 6.79 -0.29 11.01
CA VAL A 87 6.87 1.10 10.58
C VAL A 87 5.59 1.52 9.86
N GLY A 88 5.13 0.70 8.91
CA GLY A 88 3.91 0.98 8.15
C GLY A 88 2.68 1.12 9.03
N LEU A 89 2.52 0.22 9.98
CA LEU A 89 1.39 0.25 10.91
C LEU A 89 1.40 1.49 11.80
N ARG A 90 2.57 1.94 12.22
CA ARG A 90 2.68 3.17 13.01
C ARG A 90 2.27 4.39 12.22
N LEU A 91 2.62 4.44 10.94
CA LEU A 91 2.24 5.57 10.08
C LEU A 91 0.73 5.64 9.87
N VAL A 92 0.06 4.48 9.77
CA VAL A 92 -1.39 4.42 9.65
C VAL A 92 -2.05 4.83 10.97
N SER A 93 -1.59 4.28 12.09
CA SER A 93 -2.25 4.46 13.38
C SER A 93 -2.31 5.92 13.81
N GLU A 94 -1.42 6.76 13.34
CA GLU A 94 -1.43 8.18 13.66
C GLU A 94 -2.59 8.93 13.02
N LYS A 95 -3.24 8.33 12.02
CA LYS A 95 -4.30 8.99 11.24
C LYS A 95 -5.70 8.60 11.68
N VAL A 96 -5.83 7.54 12.43
CA VAL A 96 -7.12 7.04 12.88
C VAL A 96 -7.48 7.66 14.23
N GLY A 97 -7.30 8.91 14.34
CA GLY A 97 -7.66 9.62 15.57
C GLY A 97 -9.15 9.96 15.64
#